data_e67756fddaefc8f9a162423f911e6033
#
_entry.id   e67756fddaefc8f9a162423f911e6033
#
_cell.length_a   1.000
_cell.length_b   1.000
_cell.length_c   1.000
_cell.angle_alpha   90.00
_cell.angle_beta   90.00
_cell.angle_gamma   90.00
#
_symmetry.space_group_name_H-M   'P 1'
#
loop_
_entity.id
_entity.type
_entity.pdbx_description
1 polymer ?
#
loop_
_entity_poly.entity_id
_entity_poly.type
_entity_poly.pdbx_seq_one_letter_code
_entity_poly.pdbx_strand_id
1 'polypeptide(L)'
;MSSEAESRPKLEPNLLQHVIRYFKKDGYKIEQDETSLEGFSGISQKFDLIVQKGQVAQGVWIRDWNRTIGVNIIINIDKASSDVGLSSPIIIGGKFSGHAKSYANRRKITLLTKQQITLRHMVN
;
A
#
# COMPACT_ATOMS: atom_id res chain seq x y z
N MET A 1 -28.41 -8.52 0.66
CA MET A 1 -27.42 -7.54 0.82
C MET A 1 -26.18 -8.09 1.48
N SER A 2 -25.07 -7.74 0.99
CA SER A 2 -23.85 -8.33 1.46
C SER A 2 -23.28 -7.55 2.64
N SER A 3 -23.16 -8.22 3.77
CA SER A 3 -22.54 -7.58 4.91
C SER A 3 -21.04 -7.41 4.72
N GLU A 4 -20.48 -8.09 3.74
CA GLU A 4 -19.06 -7.93 3.46
C GLU A 4 -18.72 -6.54 3.02
N ALA A 5 -19.56 -5.99 2.15
CA ALA A 5 -19.33 -4.66 1.66
C ALA A 5 -19.36 -3.65 2.79
N GLU A 6 -20.07 -3.97 3.86
CA GLU A 6 -20.21 -3.07 4.98
C GLU A 6 -19.14 -3.26 6.02
N SER A 7 -18.62 -4.48 6.16
CA SER A 7 -17.60 -4.75 7.16
C SER A 7 -16.22 -4.30 6.74
N ARG A 8 -16.02 -4.05 5.45
CA ARG A 8 -14.74 -3.60 4.91
C ARG A 8 -14.92 -2.29 4.19
N PRO A 9 -14.18 -1.26 4.58
CA PRO A 9 -14.22 -0.02 3.81
C PRO A 9 -13.79 -0.29 2.38
N LYS A 10 -14.55 0.18 1.45
CA LYS A 10 -14.16 0.10 0.04
C LYS A 10 -13.24 1.23 -0.28
N LEU A 11 -12.29 0.97 -1.15
CA LEU A 11 -11.47 2.03 -1.67
C LEU A 11 -12.35 2.95 -2.52
N GLU A 12 -12.09 4.23 -2.42
CA GLU A 12 -12.66 5.18 -3.34
C GLU A 12 -12.17 4.80 -4.73
N PRO A 13 -13.07 4.59 -5.71
CA PRO A 13 -12.61 4.18 -7.03
C PRO A 13 -11.58 5.13 -7.62
N ASN A 14 -11.75 6.44 -7.38
CA ASN A 14 -10.81 7.41 -7.90
C ASN A 14 -9.46 7.33 -7.22
N LEU A 15 -9.42 6.90 -5.97
CA LEU A 15 -8.15 6.80 -5.25
C LEU A 15 -7.25 5.77 -5.89
N LEU A 16 -7.79 4.60 -6.22
CA LEU A 16 -6.98 3.57 -6.86
C LEU A 16 -6.42 4.08 -8.19
N GLN A 17 -7.24 4.77 -8.98
CA GLN A 17 -6.78 5.33 -10.24
C GLN A 17 -5.68 6.37 -10.02
N HIS A 18 -5.84 7.20 -9.01
CA HIS A 18 -4.83 8.21 -8.70
C HIS A 18 -3.52 7.55 -8.28
N VAL A 19 -3.60 6.47 -7.50
CA VAL A 19 -2.41 5.75 -7.05
C VAL A 19 -1.68 5.13 -8.24
N ILE A 20 -2.43 4.47 -9.12
CA ILE A 20 -1.83 3.87 -10.31
C ILE A 20 -1.14 4.94 -11.15
N ARG A 21 -1.81 6.07 -11.34
CA ARG A 21 -1.25 7.17 -12.13
C ARG A 21 0.00 7.73 -11.48
N TYR A 22 -0.02 7.85 -10.16
CA TYR A 22 1.11 8.35 -9.40
C TYR A 22 2.35 7.48 -9.67
N PHE A 23 2.20 6.18 -9.57
CA PHE A 23 3.32 5.28 -9.76
C PHE A 23 3.81 5.27 -11.21
N LYS A 24 2.88 5.33 -12.17
CA LYS A 24 3.28 5.38 -13.57
C LYS A 24 4.09 6.64 -13.87
N LYS A 25 3.67 7.77 -13.32
CA LYS A 25 4.42 9.02 -13.52
C LYS A 25 5.79 8.96 -12.89
N ASP A 26 5.93 8.20 -11.82
CA ASP A 26 7.20 8.08 -11.12
C ASP A 26 8.07 6.97 -11.70
N GLY A 27 7.69 6.43 -12.85
CA GLY A 27 8.52 5.47 -13.57
C GLY A 27 8.28 4.02 -13.20
N TYR A 28 7.23 3.73 -12.43
CA TYR A 28 6.93 2.36 -12.06
C TYR A 28 6.04 1.71 -13.09
N LYS A 29 6.25 0.41 -13.25
CA LYS A 29 5.36 -0.43 -14.02
C LYS A 29 4.40 -1.11 -13.07
N ILE A 30 3.13 -1.17 -13.45
CA ILE A 30 2.12 -1.85 -12.65
C ILE A 30 2.13 -3.32 -13.06
N GLU A 31 2.57 -4.18 -12.14
CA GLU A 31 2.64 -5.61 -12.46
C GLU A 31 1.30 -6.28 -12.26
N GLN A 32 0.65 -6.00 -11.14
CA GLN A 32 -0.65 -6.60 -10.83
C GLN A 32 -1.43 -5.68 -9.94
N ASP A 33 -2.76 -5.72 -10.05
CA ASP A 33 -3.61 -5.05 -9.09
C ASP A 33 -4.53 -6.07 -8.45
N GLU A 34 -4.90 -5.80 -7.20
CA GLU A 34 -5.82 -6.64 -6.41
C GLU A 34 -5.47 -8.12 -6.51
N THR A 35 -4.29 -8.48 -6.07
CA THR A 35 -3.84 -9.85 -6.18
C THR A 35 -3.49 -10.43 -4.82
N SER A 36 -3.36 -11.76 -4.79
CA SER A 36 -2.91 -12.48 -3.62
C SER A 36 -1.75 -13.38 -4.00
N LEU A 37 -0.78 -13.47 -3.12
CA LEU A 37 0.36 -14.35 -3.31
C LEU A 37 0.48 -15.23 -2.08
N GLU A 38 0.82 -16.50 -2.29
CA GLU A 38 1.06 -17.39 -1.18
C GLU A 38 2.44 -17.12 -0.61
N GLY A 39 2.50 -16.90 0.71
CA GLY A 39 3.76 -16.64 1.38
C GLY A 39 4.51 -17.91 1.71
N PHE A 40 5.74 -17.75 2.16
CA PHE A 40 6.55 -18.87 2.62
C PHE A 40 5.90 -19.57 3.81
N SER A 41 5.09 -18.85 4.57
CA SER A 41 4.35 -19.40 5.70
C SER A 41 3.19 -20.28 5.29
N GLY A 42 2.80 -20.24 4.01
CA GLY A 42 1.61 -20.91 3.53
C GLY A 42 0.36 -20.07 3.60
N ILE A 43 0.49 -18.85 4.10
CA ILE A 43 -0.65 -17.93 4.22
C ILE A 43 -0.72 -17.08 2.96
N SER A 44 -1.94 -16.87 2.46
CA SER A 44 -2.16 -16.04 1.30
C SER A 44 -2.17 -14.58 1.73
N GLN A 45 -1.30 -13.77 1.12
CA GLN A 45 -1.18 -12.35 1.42
C GLN A 45 -1.81 -11.54 0.30
N LYS A 46 -2.64 -10.57 0.65
CA LYS A 46 -3.36 -9.75 -0.34
C LYS A 46 -2.67 -8.41 -0.52
N PHE A 47 -2.66 -7.95 -1.75
CA PHE A 47 -2.06 -6.68 -2.15
C PHE A 47 -3.07 -5.87 -2.93
N ASP A 48 -2.98 -4.56 -2.81
CA ASP A 48 -3.78 -3.69 -3.68
C ASP A 48 -3.08 -3.51 -5.02
N LEU A 49 -1.76 -3.43 -5.01
CA LEU A 49 -0.96 -3.33 -6.22
C LEU A 49 0.38 -4.01 -6.01
N ILE A 50 0.97 -4.46 -7.10
CA ILE A 50 2.40 -4.79 -7.12
C ILE A 50 3.00 -3.94 -8.22
N VAL A 51 4.02 -3.17 -7.87
CA VAL A 51 4.67 -2.25 -8.80
C VAL A 51 6.13 -2.62 -8.94
N GLN A 52 6.72 -2.28 -10.07
CA GLN A 52 8.11 -2.60 -10.34
C GLN A 52 8.83 -1.43 -10.95
N LYS A 53 10.02 -1.17 -10.46
CA LYS A 53 10.88 -0.14 -11.01
C LYS A 53 12.28 -0.75 -11.12
N GLY A 54 12.77 -0.87 -12.36
CA GLY A 54 14.02 -1.57 -12.59
C GLY A 54 13.88 -3.03 -12.20
N GLN A 55 14.76 -3.51 -11.34
CA GLN A 55 14.75 -4.89 -10.90
C GLN A 55 13.98 -5.10 -9.60
N VAL A 56 13.39 -4.05 -9.06
CA VAL A 56 12.78 -4.11 -7.73
C VAL A 56 11.27 -4.10 -7.84
N ALA A 57 10.65 -5.16 -7.29
CA ALA A 57 9.19 -5.25 -7.18
C ALA A 57 8.79 -4.94 -5.75
N GLN A 58 7.72 -4.20 -5.57
CA GLN A 58 7.25 -3.79 -4.26
C GLN A 58 5.75 -3.96 -4.18
N GLY A 59 5.29 -4.44 -3.03
CA GLY A 59 3.87 -4.52 -2.77
C GLY A 59 3.35 -3.17 -2.28
N VAL A 60 2.13 -2.86 -2.66
CA VAL A 60 1.47 -1.62 -2.27
C VAL A 60 0.17 -1.96 -1.55
N TRP A 61 -0.01 -1.39 -0.39
CA TRP A 61 -1.22 -1.54 0.41
C TRP A 61 -1.86 -0.18 0.57
N ILE A 62 -3.16 -0.10 0.31
CA ILE A 62 -3.92 1.14 0.44
C ILE A 62 -4.87 0.99 1.61
N ARG A 63 -4.73 1.87 2.59
CA ARG A 63 -5.60 1.90 3.77
C ARG A 63 -6.34 3.22 3.80
N ASP A 64 -7.48 3.24 3.12
CA ASP A 64 -8.30 4.45 2.97
C ASP A 64 -9.20 4.59 4.19
N TRP A 65 -8.58 4.87 5.33
CA TRP A 65 -9.28 4.97 6.62
C TRP A 65 -9.34 6.43 7.07
N ASN A 66 -10.36 6.73 7.86
CA ASN A 66 -10.50 8.07 8.45
C ASN A 66 -9.76 8.22 9.77
N ARG A 67 -9.00 7.22 10.17
CA ARG A 67 -8.27 7.26 11.42
C ARG A 67 -6.78 7.19 11.16
N THR A 68 -6.01 7.54 12.19
CA THR A 68 -4.56 7.45 12.12
C THR A 68 -4.14 5.99 12.04
N ILE A 69 -3.21 5.70 11.16
CA ILE A 69 -2.66 4.36 11.00
C ILE A 69 -1.49 4.23 11.96
N GLY A 70 -1.62 3.27 12.88
CA GLY A 70 -0.61 3.05 13.91
C GLY A 70 0.47 2.08 13.47
N VAL A 71 1.47 1.93 14.34
CA VAL A 71 2.64 1.12 14.01
C VAL A 71 2.30 -0.36 13.81
N ASN A 72 1.28 -0.87 14.51
CA ASN A 72 0.95 -2.30 14.38
C ASN A 72 0.50 -2.65 12.96
N ILE A 73 -0.20 -1.74 12.30
CA ILE A 73 -0.60 -1.96 10.91
C ILE A 73 0.64 -2.05 10.03
N ILE A 74 1.59 -1.16 10.26
CA ILE A 74 2.82 -1.13 9.47
C ILE A 74 3.64 -2.41 9.69
N ILE A 75 3.72 -2.86 10.93
CA ILE A 75 4.45 -4.08 11.26
C ILE A 75 3.81 -5.28 10.55
N ASN A 76 2.49 -5.36 10.57
CA ASN A 76 1.79 -6.48 9.94
C ASN A 76 2.01 -6.50 8.43
N ILE A 77 2.00 -5.32 7.81
CA ILE A 77 2.25 -5.23 6.37
C ILE A 77 3.69 -5.58 6.05
N ASP A 78 4.64 -5.15 6.88
CA ASP A 78 6.04 -5.49 6.71
C ASP A 78 6.22 -7.02 6.73
N LYS A 79 5.57 -7.68 7.68
CA LYS A 79 5.62 -9.14 7.78
C LYS A 79 5.01 -9.80 6.55
N ALA A 80 3.87 -9.30 6.09
CA ALA A 80 3.21 -9.86 4.92
C ALA A 80 4.09 -9.71 3.68
N SER A 81 4.72 -8.56 3.53
CA SER A 81 5.61 -8.29 2.41
C SER A 81 6.80 -9.26 2.42
N SER A 82 7.43 -9.42 3.58
CA SER A 82 8.55 -10.35 3.72
C SER A 82 8.13 -11.78 3.43
N ASP A 83 6.92 -12.15 3.84
CA ASP A 83 6.43 -13.51 3.68
C ASP A 83 6.30 -13.91 2.22
N VAL A 84 6.10 -12.96 1.32
CA VAL A 84 6.04 -13.24 -0.12
C VAL A 84 7.31 -12.86 -0.86
N GLY A 85 8.36 -12.52 -0.11
CA GLY A 85 9.65 -12.23 -0.72
C GLY A 85 9.78 -10.87 -1.36
N LEU A 86 8.89 -9.94 -1.01
CA LEU A 86 8.97 -8.57 -1.52
C LEU A 86 9.49 -7.67 -0.42
N SER A 87 10.47 -6.84 -0.74
CA SER A 87 11.05 -5.94 0.25
C SER A 87 10.50 -4.53 0.07
N SER A 88 10.68 -3.71 1.10
CA SER A 88 10.36 -2.29 1.05
C SER A 88 8.92 -2.02 0.63
N PRO A 89 7.94 -2.47 1.42
CA PRO A 89 6.54 -2.24 1.06
C PRO A 89 6.19 -0.76 1.02
N ILE A 90 5.14 -0.43 0.29
CA ILE A 90 4.64 0.92 0.17
C ILE A 90 3.23 0.94 0.74
N ILE A 91 2.96 1.86 1.64
CA ILE A 91 1.67 1.94 2.32
C ILE A 91 1.09 3.33 2.11
N ILE A 92 -0.14 3.37 1.62
CA ILE A 92 -0.84 4.61 1.33
C ILE A 92 -1.98 4.75 2.32
N GLY A 93 -2.07 5.89 2.97
CA GLY A 93 -3.13 6.14 3.94
C GLY A 93 -3.36 7.62 4.13
N GLY A 94 -4.30 7.95 5.01
CA GLY A 94 -4.60 9.34 5.28
C GLY A 94 -3.61 9.98 6.24
N LYS A 95 -3.27 9.27 7.29
CA LYS A 95 -2.45 9.82 8.36
C LYS A 95 -1.74 8.69 9.09
N PHE A 96 -0.50 8.90 9.44
CA PHE A 96 0.31 7.89 10.12
C PHE A 96 0.79 8.43 11.47
N SER A 97 0.82 7.55 12.47
CA SER A 97 1.32 7.93 13.79
C SER A 97 2.82 8.16 13.75
N GLY A 98 3.33 8.83 14.80
CA GLY A 98 4.77 9.04 14.93
C GLY A 98 5.54 7.73 15.01
N HIS A 99 5.00 6.77 15.76
CA HIS A 99 5.65 5.45 15.87
C HIS A 99 5.66 4.73 14.53
N ALA A 100 4.58 4.85 13.76
CA ALA A 100 4.52 4.25 12.43
C ALA A 100 5.60 4.84 11.53
N LYS A 101 5.75 6.16 11.55
CA LYS A 101 6.75 6.84 10.74
C LYS A 101 8.17 6.42 11.12
N SER A 102 8.44 6.30 12.43
CA SER A 102 9.76 5.90 12.91
C SER A 102 10.08 4.48 12.50
N TYR A 103 9.13 3.58 12.66
CA TYR A 103 9.32 2.18 12.26
C TYR A 103 9.59 2.08 10.76
N ALA A 104 8.78 2.77 9.97
CA ALA A 104 8.91 2.75 8.53
C ALA A 104 10.27 3.28 8.09
N ASN A 105 10.73 4.36 8.73
CA ASN A 105 12.02 4.94 8.39
C ASN A 105 13.15 3.96 8.63
N ARG A 106 13.12 3.23 9.75
CA ARG A 106 14.16 2.26 10.08
C ARG A 106 14.15 1.05 9.15
N ARG A 107 12.97 0.67 8.67
CA ARG A 107 12.80 -0.54 7.87
C ARG A 107 12.75 -0.26 6.38
N LYS A 108 12.91 0.98 5.98
CA LYS A 108 12.86 1.41 4.57
C LYS A 108 11.51 1.11 3.94
N ILE A 109 10.46 1.36 4.71
CA ILE A 109 9.09 1.25 4.24
C ILE A 109 8.64 2.63 3.81
N THR A 110 8.00 2.73 2.65
CA THR A 110 7.53 4.01 2.14
C THR A 110 6.10 4.25 2.59
N LEU A 111 5.87 5.39 3.22
CA LEU A 111 4.53 5.81 3.62
C LEU A 111 4.15 7.01 2.77
N LEU A 112 3.02 6.91 2.09
CA LEU A 112 2.52 8.00 1.26
C LEU A 112 1.12 8.36 1.75
N THR A 113 0.83 9.65 1.83
CA THR A 113 -0.50 10.08 2.21
C THR A 113 -1.38 10.22 0.99
N LYS A 114 -2.69 10.12 1.20
CA LYS A 114 -3.64 10.36 0.12
C LYS A 114 -3.47 11.76 -0.44
N GLN A 115 -3.12 12.72 0.42
CA GLN A 115 -2.89 14.08 -0.02
C GLN A 115 -1.73 14.16 -1.00
N GLN A 116 -0.64 13.47 -0.71
CA GLN A 116 0.52 13.46 -1.60
C GLN A 116 0.15 12.89 -2.96
N ILE A 117 -0.62 11.82 -2.96
CA ILE A 117 -1.06 11.17 -4.20
C ILE A 117 -1.94 12.13 -5.00
N THR A 118 -2.91 12.76 -4.34
CA THR A 118 -3.85 13.64 -5.00
C THR A 118 -3.20 14.91 -5.52
N LEU A 119 -2.31 15.49 -4.71
CA LEU A 119 -1.62 16.71 -5.12
C LEU A 119 -0.76 16.47 -6.34
N ARG A 120 -0.03 15.35 -6.36
CA ARG A 120 0.80 15.04 -7.51
C ARG A 120 -0.03 14.90 -8.77
N HIS A 121 -1.19 14.26 -8.64
CA HIS A 121 -2.10 14.11 -9.76
C HIS A 121 -2.59 15.46 -10.26
N MET A 122 -2.90 16.36 -9.34
CA MET A 122 -3.46 17.66 -9.71
C MET A 122 -2.43 18.61 -10.31
N VAL A 123 -1.17 18.47 -9.93
CA VAL A 123 -0.13 19.38 -10.38
C VAL A 123 0.25 19.11 -11.83
N ASN A 124 -0.02 17.93 -12.28
CA ASN A 124 0.27 17.56 -13.65
C ASN A 124 -0.98 17.54 -14.51
#